data_f94c79f072427199e7f9d74919f2f98e
#
_entry.id   f94c79f072427199e7f9d74919f2f98e
#
_cell.length_a   1.000
_cell.length_b   1.000
_cell.length_c   1.000
_cell.angle_alpha   90.00
_cell.angle_beta   90.00
_cell.angle_gamma   90.00
#
_symmetry.space_group_name_H-M   'P 1'
#
loop_
_entity.id
_entity.type
_entity.pdbx_description
1 polymer ?
#
loop_
_entity_poly.entity_id
_entity_poly.type
_entity_poly.pdbx_seq_one_letter_code
_entity_poly.pdbx_strand_id
1 'polypeptide(L)'
;MHQHTNSHKDKQQGLTLLEVMVALLIFALTGTAILKAAGDHLSSVGQIESVTFANWVASNRLNQLQLETTWPPKNNLKGSMEMADRTWFWQQQVTKTNDGDLRAVTISVGEDKNYVSTVTSVTTFVAKPTKS
;
A
#
# COMPACT_ATOMS: atom_id res chain seq x y z
N MET A 1 56.77 56.08 2.71
CA MET A 1 57.16 54.70 2.32
C MET A 1 56.13 53.72 2.82
N HIS A 2 55.28 53.25 1.93
CA HIS A 2 54.22 52.38 2.30
C HIS A 2 54.44 51.02 1.63
N GLN A 3 54.67 50.01 2.42
CA GLN A 3 54.64 48.66 1.96
C GLN A 3 53.32 48.03 2.38
N HIS A 4 52.42 47.96 1.43
CA HIS A 4 51.25 47.18 1.60
C HIS A 4 51.47 45.77 1.07
N THR A 5 51.67 44.88 1.98
CA THR A 5 51.72 43.48 1.66
C THR A 5 50.32 42.94 1.41
N ASN A 6 50.01 42.71 0.15
CA ASN A 6 48.76 42.10 -0.31
C ASN A 6 48.79 40.58 -0.08
N SER A 7 49.16 40.12 1.09
CA SER A 7 49.31 38.70 1.38
C SER A 7 48.05 37.98 1.81
N HIS A 8 46.92 38.70 1.90
CA HIS A 8 45.71 38.09 2.43
C HIS A 8 44.70 37.61 1.37
N LYS A 9 44.89 37.99 0.10
CA LYS A 9 43.91 37.62 -0.95
C LYS A 9 43.97 36.14 -1.36
N ASP A 10 45.15 35.56 -1.36
CA ASP A 10 45.33 34.18 -1.82
C ASP A 10 44.82 33.16 -0.81
N LYS A 11 44.85 33.46 0.47
CA LYS A 11 44.27 32.59 1.51
C LYS A 11 42.77 32.59 1.51
N GLN A 12 42.15 33.69 1.13
CA GLN A 12 40.68 33.78 1.04
C GLN A 12 40.12 32.99 -0.14
N GLN A 13 40.82 32.92 -1.27
CA GLN A 13 40.39 32.11 -2.42
C GLN A 13 40.44 30.61 -2.14
N GLY A 14 41.44 30.13 -1.43
CA GLY A 14 41.54 28.72 -1.03
C GLY A 14 40.46 28.29 -0.03
N LEU A 15 40.15 29.19 0.93
CA LEU A 15 39.08 28.95 1.88
C LEU A 15 37.70 28.95 1.20
N THR A 16 37.45 29.85 0.23
CA THR A 16 36.20 29.90 -0.51
C THR A 16 35.97 28.67 -1.36
N LEU A 17 37.03 28.13 -1.97
CA LEU A 17 36.89 26.89 -2.75
C LEU A 17 36.54 25.70 -1.87
N LEU A 18 37.23 25.55 -0.71
CA LEU A 18 36.92 24.52 0.24
C LEU A 18 35.49 24.66 0.78
N GLU A 19 35.08 25.89 1.09
CA GLU A 19 33.73 26.19 1.56
C GLU A 19 32.66 25.79 0.54
N VAL A 20 32.86 26.10 -0.75
CA VAL A 20 31.97 25.71 -1.83
C VAL A 20 31.90 24.18 -1.96
N MET A 21 33.03 23.48 -1.86
CA MET A 21 33.06 22.03 -1.93
C MET A 21 32.30 21.38 -0.76
N VAL A 22 32.46 21.91 0.44
CA VAL A 22 31.76 21.43 1.63
C VAL A 22 30.24 21.72 1.50
N ALA A 23 29.88 22.89 1.03
CA ALA A 23 28.47 23.26 0.79
C ALA A 23 27.82 22.35 -0.25
N LEU A 24 28.51 22.03 -1.34
CA LEU A 24 28.01 21.10 -2.35
C LEU A 24 27.84 19.69 -1.79
N LEU A 25 28.76 19.24 -0.94
CA LEU A 25 28.67 17.94 -0.29
C LEU A 25 27.45 17.87 0.61
N ILE A 26 27.23 18.86 1.46
CA ILE A 26 26.07 18.95 2.34
C ILE A 26 24.78 19.00 1.51
N PHE A 27 24.76 19.77 0.44
CA PHE A 27 23.60 19.88 -0.46
C PHE A 27 23.30 18.55 -1.13
N ALA A 28 24.31 17.82 -1.59
CA ALA A 28 24.15 16.50 -2.20
C ALA A 28 23.56 15.48 -1.21
N LEU A 29 24.07 15.47 0.02
CA LEU A 29 23.56 14.57 1.06
C LEU A 29 22.12 14.89 1.46
N THR A 30 21.79 16.15 1.69
CA THR A 30 20.43 16.59 2.03
C THR A 30 19.46 16.37 0.89
N GLY A 31 19.86 16.71 -0.34
CA GLY A 31 19.03 16.49 -1.53
C GLY A 31 18.66 15.04 -1.72
N THR A 32 19.63 14.14 -1.54
CA THR A 32 19.38 12.69 -1.64
C THR A 32 18.41 12.20 -0.57
N ALA A 33 18.56 12.69 0.66
CA ALA A 33 17.68 12.32 1.76
C ALA A 33 16.23 12.77 1.50
N ILE A 34 16.04 13.98 0.96
CA ILE A 34 14.72 14.50 0.61
C ILE A 34 14.08 13.67 -0.50
N LEU A 35 14.84 13.35 -1.55
CA LEU A 35 14.33 12.54 -2.66
C LEU A 35 13.91 11.15 -2.19
N LYS A 36 14.70 10.53 -1.31
CA LYS A 36 14.36 9.24 -0.73
C LYS A 36 13.08 9.32 0.10
N ALA A 37 12.97 10.31 0.97
CA ALA A 37 11.77 10.51 1.79
C ALA A 37 10.53 10.73 0.93
N ALA A 38 10.63 11.52 -0.13
CA ALA A 38 9.53 11.73 -1.07
C ALA A 38 9.13 10.44 -1.80
N GLY A 39 10.12 9.64 -2.24
CA GLY A 39 9.88 8.36 -2.88
C GLY A 39 9.17 7.37 -1.96
N ASP A 40 9.61 7.27 -0.71
CA ASP A 40 9.00 6.41 0.30
C ASP A 40 7.56 6.85 0.60
N HIS A 41 7.32 8.15 0.65
CA HIS A 41 5.98 8.69 0.89
C HIS A 41 5.03 8.37 -0.27
N LEU A 42 5.47 8.55 -1.51
CA LEU A 42 4.68 8.20 -2.69
C LEU A 42 4.36 6.71 -2.75
N SER A 43 5.32 5.87 -2.40
CA SER A 43 5.11 4.42 -2.33
C SER A 43 4.06 4.06 -1.28
N SER A 44 4.10 4.70 -0.10
CA SER A 44 3.13 4.48 0.97
C SER A 44 1.72 4.89 0.55
N VAL A 45 1.57 6.00 -0.15
CA VAL A 45 0.28 6.45 -0.69
C VAL A 45 -0.29 5.43 -1.67
N GLY A 46 0.55 4.90 -2.55
CA GLY A 46 0.15 3.85 -3.49
C GLY A 46 -0.34 2.58 -2.80
N GLN A 47 0.31 2.19 -1.70
CA GLN A 47 -0.11 1.02 -0.92
C GLN A 47 -1.46 1.25 -0.24
N ILE A 48 -1.68 2.44 0.35
CA ILE A 48 -2.94 2.80 0.98
C ILE A 48 -4.06 2.79 -0.06
N GLU A 49 -3.82 3.32 -1.24
CA GLU A 49 -4.78 3.31 -2.34
C GLU A 49 -5.17 1.89 -2.73
N SER A 50 -4.20 0.99 -2.91
CA SER A 50 -4.45 -0.41 -3.24
C SER A 50 -5.29 -1.11 -2.17
N VAL A 51 -4.96 -0.91 -0.90
CA VAL A 51 -5.72 -1.47 0.23
C VAL A 51 -7.15 -0.95 0.24
N THR A 52 -7.36 0.33 -0.04
CA THR A 52 -8.69 0.94 -0.09
C THR A 52 -9.56 0.30 -1.17
N PHE A 53 -9.03 0.18 -2.39
CA PHE A 53 -9.77 -0.46 -3.48
C PHE A 53 -10.03 -1.93 -3.22
N ALA A 54 -9.03 -2.64 -2.68
CA ALA A 54 -9.20 -4.05 -2.33
C ALA A 54 -10.29 -4.24 -1.26
N ASN A 55 -10.35 -3.35 -0.27
CA ASN A 55 -11.42 -3.37 0.73
C ASN A 55 -12.80 -3.12 0.12
N TRP A 56 -12.90 -2.22 -0.85
CA TRP A 56 -14.15 -2.00 -1.57
C TRP A 56 -14.60 -3.25 -2.33
N VAL A 57 -13.68 -3.92 -3.00
CA VAL A 57 -13.97 -5.19 -3.71
C VAL A 57 -14.45 -6.24 -2.71
N ALA A 58 -13.74 -6.41 -1.60
CA ALA A 58 -14.12 -7.37 -0.56
C ALA A 58 -15.49 -7.06 0.03
N SER A 59 -15.76 -5.80 0.36
CA SER A 59 -17.05 -5.35 0.91
C SER A 59 -18.19 -5.56 -0.09
N ASN A 60 -17.94 -5.26 -1.35
CA ASN A 60 -18.93 -5.47 -2.40
C ASN A 60 -19.27 -6.95 -2.55
N ARG A 61 -18.27 -7.82 -2.51
CA ARG A 61 -18.50 -9.26 -2.56
C ARG A 61 -19.27 -9.77 -1.33
N LEU A 62 -18.95 -9.28 -0.15
CA LEU A 62 -19.67 -9.63 1.07
C LEU A 62 -21.13 -9.19 1.02
N ASN A 63 -21.39 -7.99 0.49
CA ASN A 63 -22.76 -7.52 0.30
C ASN A 63 -23.54 -8.40 -0.67
N GLN A 64 -22.93 -8.80 -1.78
CA GLN A 64 -23.55 -9.76 -2.72
C GLN A 64 -23.85 -11.09 -2.03
N LEU A 65 -22.92 -11.56 -1.21
CA LEU A 65 -23.07 -12.81 -0.46
C LEU A 65 -24.28 -12.77 0.49
N GLN A 66 -24.49 -11.65 1.18
CA GLN A 66 -25.63 -11.48 2.08
C GLN A 66 -26.98 -11.49 1.35
N LEU A 67 -26.98 -11.11 0.09
CA LEU A 67 -28.18 -11.16 -0.75
C LEU A 67 -28.43 -12.55 -1.33
N GLU A 68 -27.45 -13.43 -1.33
CA GLU A 68 -27.58 -14.80 -1.78
C GLU A 68 -28.37 -15.61 -0.74
N THR A 69 -29.30 -16.40 -1.20
CA THR A 69 -30.16 -17.25 -0.35
C THR A 69 -29.62 -18.67 -0.21
N THR A 70 -28.49 -18.97 -0.86
CA THR A 70 -27.86 -20.28 -0.85
C THR A 70 -27.18 -20.57 0.48
N TRP A 71 -27.51 -21.70 1.10
CA TRP A 71 -26.88 -22.14 2.33
C TRP A 71 -26.43 -23.60 2.19
N PRO A 72 -25.21 -23.96 2.62
CA PRO A 72 -24.16 -23.07 3.10
C PRO A 72 -23.50 -22.28 1.97
N PRO A 73 -22.79 -21.16 2.25
CA PRO A 73 -22.05 -20.46 1.21
C PRO A 73 -20.99 -21.35 0.57
N LYS A 74 -20.74 -21.13 -0.72
CA LYS A 74 -19.78 -21.96 -1.47
C LYS A 74 -18.34 -21.69 -1.01
N ASN A 75 -17.64 -22.76 -0.68
CA ASN A 75 -16.21 -22.71 -0.36
C ASN A 75 -15.36 -22.69 -1.64
N ASN A 76 -14.19 -22.07 -1.57
CA ASN A 76 -13.23 -21.98 -2.67
C ASN A 76 -13.79 -21.31 -3.94
N LEU A 77 -14.75 -20.42 -3.79
CA LEU A 77 -15.26 -19.64 -4.90
C LEU A 77 -14.28 -18.54 -5.24
N LYS A 78 -13.96 -18.38 -6.53
CA LYS A 78 -13.02 -17.41 -7.04
C LYS A 78 -13.68 -16.54 -8.09
N GLY A 79 -13.26 -15.30 -8.18
CA GLY A 79 -13.76 -14.39 -9.18
C GLY A 79 -12.86 -13.20 -9.36
N SER A 80 -13.29 -12.29 -10.21
CA SER A 80 -12.57 -11.05 -10.46
C SER A 80 -13.55 -9.90 -10.59
N MET A 81 -13.04 -8.70 -10.37
CA MET A 81 -13.80 -7.47 -10.50
C MET A 81 -12.86 -6.38 -11.00
N GLU A 82 -13.34 -5.57 -11.92
CA GLU A 82 -12.60 -4.39 -12.39
C GLU A 82 -13.00 -3.18 -11.57
N MET A 83 -12.00 -2.47 -11.04
CA MET A 83 -12.18 -1.25 -10.29
C MET A 83 -10.92 -0.39 -10.41
N ALA A 84 -11.09 0.91 -10.66
CA ALA A 84 -9.99 1.88 -10.80
C ALA A 84 -8.97 1.46 -11.87
N ASP A 85 -9.45 1.03 -13.03
CA ASP A 85 -8.65 0.58 -14.19
C ASP A 85 -7.72 -0.60 -13.89
N ARG A 86 -8.02 -1.35 -12.82
CA ARG A 86 -7.28 -2.55 -12.42
C ARG A 86 -8.24 -3.72 -12.29
N THR A 87 -7.73 -4.92 -12.53
CA THR A 87 -8.46 -6.16 -12.29
C THR A 87 -8.09 -6.69 -10.91
N TRP A 88 -9.08 -6.84 -10.06
CA TRP A 88 -8.93 -7.37 -8.71
C TRP A 88 -9.43 -8.79 -8.70
N PHE A 89 -8.65 -9.70 -8.10
CA PHE A 89 -9.00 -11.11 -7.97
C PHE A 89 -9.37 -11.38 -6.52
N TRP A 90 -10.52 -12.00 -6.32
CA TRP A 90 -11.00 -12.33 -4.99
C TRP A 90 -11.22 -13.83 -4.85
N GLN A 91 -11.05 -14.32 -3.65
CA GLN A 91 -11.26 -15.72 -3.28
C GLN A 91 -12.10 -15.77 -2.03
N GLN A 92 -13.14 -16.62 -2.05
CA GLN A 92 -14.04 -16.83 -0.92
C GLN A 92 -13.71 -18.15 -0.25
N GLN A 93 -13.39 -18.10 1.02
CA GLN A 93 -13.16 -19.27 1.84
C GLN A 93 -14.23 -19.33 2.94
N VAL A 94 -14.80 -20.50 3.16
CA VAL A 94 -15.84 -20.71 4.14
C VAL A 94 -15.35 -21.70 5.19
N THR A 95 -15.45 -21.31 6.45
CA THR A 95 -15.02 -22.12 7.59
C THR A 95 -16.21 -22.39 8.50
N LYS A 96 -16.32 -23.61 8.97
CA LYS A 96 -17.33 -23.97 9.97
C LYS A 96 -16.98 -23.33 11.32
N THR A 97 -18.01 -22.91 12.02
CA THR A 97 -17.89 -22.39 13.40
C THR A 97 -18.42 -23.44 14.39
N ASN A 98 -18.32 -23.11 15.68
CA ASN A 98 -18.90 -23.95 16.73
C ASN A 98 -20.43 -24.01 16.66
N ASP A 99 -21.05 -23.02 16.03
CA ASP A 99 -22.49 -22.99 15.76
C ASP A 99 -22.76 -23.56 14.37
N GLY A 100 -23.57 -24.61 14.28
CA GLY A 100 -23.90 -25.26 13.02
C GLY A 100 -24.66 -24.39 12.03
N ASP A 101 -25.33 -23.34 12.51
CA ASP A 101 -26.10 -22.41 11.69
C ASP A 101 -25.31 -21.15 11.33
N LEU A 102 -24.01 -21.11 11.63
CA LEU A 102 -23.16 -19.98 11.38
C LEU A 102 -21.92 -20.41 10.62
N ARG A 103 -21.52 -19.65 9.63
CA ARG A 103 -20.27 -19.87 8.89
C ARG A 103 -19.43 -18.61 8.89
N ALA A 104 -18.13 -18.78 9.04
CA ALA A 104 -17.17 -17.70 8.83
C ALA A 104 -16.81 -17.67 7.35
N VAL A 105 -16.97 -16.52 6.72
CA VAL A 105 -16.64 -16.32 5.32
C VAL A 105 -15.51 -15.29 5.22
N THR A 106 -14.42 -15.66 4.62
CA THR A 106 -13.27 -14.78 4.40
C THR A 106 -13.14 -14.50 2.92
N ILE A 107 -13.15 -13.23 2.55
CA ILE A 107 -12.87 -12.77 1.20
C ILE A 107 -11.46 -12.21 1.18
N SER A 108 -10.59 -12.84 0.41
CA SER A 108 -9.22 -12.38 0.17
C SER A 108 -9.16 -11.75 -1.22
N VAL A 109 -8.59 -10.56 -1.30
CA VAL A 109 -8.51 -9.78 -2.55
C VAL A 109 -7.06 -9.45 -2.84
N GLY A 110 -6.67 -9.62 -4.09
CA GLY A 110 -5.33 -9.30 -4.58
C GLY A 110 -5.35 -8.91 -6.05
N GLU A 111 -4.20 -8.53 -6.55
CA GLU A 111 -4.02 -8.15 -7.95
C GLU A 111 -3.46 -9.31 -8.80
N ASP A 112 -3.16 -10.44 -8.17
CA ASP A 112 -2.53 -11.59 -8.80
C ASP A 112 -3.57 -12.62 -9.26
N LYS A 113 -3.54 -12.92 -10.54
CA LYS A 113 -4.41 -13.93 -11.17
C LYS A 113 -4.26 -15.32 -10.55
N ASN A 114 -3.09 -15.63 -10.00
CA ASN A 114 -2.80 -16.93 -9.39
C ASN A 114 -3.18 -17.01 -7.92
N TYR A 115 -3.69 -15.93 -7.34
CA TYR A 115 -4.12 -15.85 -5.93
C TYR A 115 -2.97 -16.08 -4.93
N VAL A 116 -1.72 -15.82 -5.34
CA VAL A 116 -0.53 -16.04 -4.51
C VAL A 116 -0.35 -14.90 -3.50
N SER A 117 -0.62 -13.67 -3.92
CA SER A 117 -0.49 -12.49 -3.06
C SER A 117 -1.86 -11.91 -2.74
N THR A 118 -2.05 -11.55 -1.49
CA THR A 118 -3.29 -10.96 -0.98
C THR A 118 -3.01 -9.54 -0.51
N VAL A 119 -3.79 -8.57 -0.99
CA VAL A 119 -3.72 -7.18 -0.55
C VAL A 119 -4.53 -7.00 0.74
N THR A 120 -5.71 -7.58 0.80
CA THR A 120 -6.57 -7.52 1.98
C THR A 120 -7.37 -8.79 2.15
N SER A 121 -7.77 -9.07 3.37
CA SER A 121 -8.71 -10.14 3.71
C SER A 121 -9.73 -9.61 4.70
N VAL A 122 -11.00 -9.86 4.44
CA VAL A 122 -12.10 -9.46 5.31
C VAL A 122 -12.90 -10.71 5.67
N THR A 123 -13.17 -10.89 6.95
CA THR A 123 -13.96 -12.02 7.45
C THR A 123 -15.28 -11.52 8.01
N THR A 124 -16.36 -12.19 7.64
CA THR A 124 -17.68 -11.95 8.19
C THR A 124 -18.32 -13.28 8.58
N PHE A 125 -19.42 -13.19 9.32
CA PHE A 125 -20.19 -14.37 9.69
C PHE A 125 -21.53 -14.34 8.98
N VAL A 126 -21.90 -15.47 8.39
CA VAL A 126 -23.17 -15.64 7.69
C VAL A 126 -23.99 -16.68 8.45
N ALA A 127 -25.20 -16.30 8.80
CA ALA A 127 -26.13 -17.17 9.48
C ALA A 127 -27.01 -17.91 8.46
N LYS A 128 -27.44 -19.13 8.82
CA LYS A 128 -28.41 -19.88 8.04
C LYS A 128 -29.72 -19.08 7.95
N PRO A 129 -30.27 -18.89 6.73
CA PRO A 129 -31.55 -18.20 6.58
C PRO A 129 -32.66 -18.89 7.36
N THR A 130 -33.37 -18.11 8.17
CA THR A 130 -34.60 -18.62 8.83
C THR A 130 -35.74 -18.59 7.85
N LYS A 131 -36.39 -19.72 7.69
CA LYS A 131 -37.65 -19.76 6.92
C LYS A 131 -38.74 -19.04 7.73
N SER A 132 -39.18 -17.92 7.22
CA SER A 132 -40.38 -17.24 7.76
C SER A 132 -41.60 -17.77 7.10
#